data_81e88bc902a75dc83b9e2a86d66ac540
#
_entry.id   81e88bc902a75dc83b9e2a86d66ac540
#
_cell.length_a   1.000
_cell.length_b   1.000
_cell.length_c   1.000
_cell.angle_alpha   90.00
_cell.angle_beta   90.00
_cell.angle_gamma   90.00
#
_symmetry.space_group_name_H-M   'P 1'
#
loop_
_entity.id
_entity.type
_entity.pdbx_description
1 polymer ?
#
loop_
_entity_poly.entity_id
_entity_poly.type
_entity_poly.pdbx_seq_one_letter_code
_entity_poly.pdbx_strand_id
1 'polypeptide(L)'
;MRSSFCCRSCWVACWLLVMPLWAQAQAMVLRTAQATITVQGQSPRQTTVSLPYLWDAQQRGQSGLVVFDMSFSLEAVPAEMYGLAIPKISNGYEVYLNDVLLDRFGDLSQHQLTDSKLPRWVGVRPDLLAKVNRLRIVLRADAGRQGGLSEVTLGPHIVTEGLHQPLWRWRVLGRLFVVVFSALIGLVGLLLWLTQPLVRSDGNLGRDPVYLCGALAEMCWVFRVTDSLMESAPLPLAWWSVASSLAVGAWACLTILFCVGVIAWRQPPRTLALRRCLLALVLAGAPAAIAGWVYGVPWVLTGWYATLALTSLLFAGYLLWHAMGRQAPQHSRILAAAILANVAVGLLDLYRLRIEPSTVGSTGLYFSSVLFGLVTGVIVLTRFRAASGKVVELNASLERRVAQKEAELARSYQRLEQIAREQARSSERSRILSDMHDGVGSHISTAIRQLLTGRASDAEVLQTLRESLDELKLSVDSMDLPPGDITALLANLRYRLEPRLQACGIELVWAVDALEPMAGLDAGAMRQLQFMLFEAISNVMQHAQASQLRIEAQQTAQGACIGVVDNGGGFDVGQTPRRGLRQMQERAQAIGAQLQIYSQPGCTSLQMVLSAEVHHRLP
;
A
#
# COMPACT_ATOMS: atom_id res chain seq x y z
N MET A 1 -43.51 33.64 8.52
CA MET A 1 -43.82 32.28 8.91
C MET A 1 -42.89 31.86 10.04
N ARG A 2 -43.24 32.22 11.24
CA ARG A 2 -42.60 31.85 12.52
C ARG A 2 -43.71 31.22 13.35
N SER A 3 -43.53 29.99 13.83
CA SER A 3 -44.18 29.36 14.96
C SER A 3 -44.47 27.88 14.68
N SER A 4 -43.64 27.01 15.18
CA SER A 4 -44.02 25.63 15.59
C SER A 4 -42.78 24.78 15.99
N PHE A 5 -41.89 25.31 16.83
CA PHE A 5 -40.74 24.52 17.35
C PHE A 5 -40.74 24.40 18.90
N CYS A 6 -41.82 24.74 19.58
CA CYS A 6 -41.80 24.81 21.05
C CYS A 6 -42.61 23.72 21.79
N CYS A 7 -43.11 22.69 21.10
CA CYS A 7 -44.05 21.74 21.77
C CYS A 7 -43.54 20.28 21.88
N ARG A 8 -42.35 19.94 21.35
CA ARG A 8 -41.85 18.55 21.47
C ARG A 8 -40.91 18.30 22.65
N SER A 9 -40.33 19.34 23.23
CA SER A 9 -39.41 19.19 24.37
C SER A 9 -40.12 19.06 25.73
N CYS A 10 -41.36 19.45 25.84
CA CYS A 10 -42.14 19.30 27.08
C CYS A 10 -42.66 17.89 27.33
N TRP A 11 -42.87 17.07 26.30
CA TRP A 11 -43.38 15.70 26.44
C TRP A 11 -42.36 14.70 26.97
N VAL A 12 -41.10 14.88 26.69
CA VAL A 12 -40.01 13.99 27.20
C VAL A 12 -39.72 14.29 28.69
N ALA A 13 -39.86 15.52 29.13
CA ALA A 13 -39.66 15.89 30.53
C ALA A 13 -40.80 15.43 31.44
N CYS A 14 -42.04 15.33 30.93
CA CYS A 14 -43.17 14.82 31.69
C CYS A 14 -43.15 13.30 31.89
N TRP A 15 -42.57 12.52 30.99
CA TRP A 15 -42.44 11.06 31.13
C TRP A 15 -41.39 10.62 32.14
N LEU A 16 -40.44 11.48 32.48
CA LEU A 16 -39.43 11.19 33.52
C LEU A 16 -39.88 11.54 34.93
N LEU A 17 -41.01 12.22 35.09
CA LEU A 17 -41.57 12.63 36.40
C LEU A 17 -42.74 11.77 36.90
N VAL A 18 -43.23 10.83 36.10
CA VAL A 18 -44.26 9.88 36.54
C VAL A 18 -43.63 8.52 36.84
N MET A 19 -42.64 8.49 37.72
CA MET A 19 -42.36 7.28 38.50
C MET A 19 -43.43 7.17 39.58
N PRO A 20 -44.03 6.01 39.79
CA PRO A 20 -45.09 5.89 40.79
C PRO A 20 -44.48 6.16 42.18
N LEU A 21 -44.84 7.29 42.76
CA LEU A 21 -44.55 7.66 44.16
C LEU A 21 -45.08 6.60 45.18
N TRP A 22 -45.81 5.59 44.71
CA TRP A 22 -46.41 4.55 45.54
C TRP A 22 -45.44 3.41 45.92
N ALA A 23 -44.35 3.22 45.23
CA ALA A 23 -43.42 2.12 45.53
C ALA A 23 -42.34 2.48 46.55
N GLN A 24 -42.09 3.78 46.87
CA GLN A 24 -41.06 4.19 47.83
C GLN A 24 -41.50 4.04 49.29
N ALA A 25 -42.78 3.86 49.59
CA ALA A 25 -43.32 3.88 50.96
C ALA A 25 -43.06 2.59 51.77
N GLN A 26 -42.55 1.52 51.14
CA GLN A 26 -42.39 0.22 51.83
C GLN A 26 -40.95 -0.29 51.99
N ALA A 27 -39.90 0.43 51.48
CA ALA A 27 -38.52 0.02 51.64
C ALA A 27 -37.90 0.66 52.89
N MET A 28 -37.36 -0.15 53.74
CA MET A 28 -36.65 0.28 54.94
C MET A 28 -35.15 0.46 54.64
N VAL A 29 -34.57 1.62 54.95
CA VAL A 29 -33.12 1.88 54.84
C VAL A 29 -32.49 1.77 56.22
N LEU A 30 -31.60 0.80 56.39
CA LEU A 30 -30.85 0.59 57.60
C LEU A 30 -29.60 1.48 57.57
N ARG A 31 -29.55 2.48 58.47
CA ARG A 31 -28.51 3.50 58.52
C ARG A 31 -27.63 3.41 59.74
N THR A 32 -27.95 2.57 60.70
CA THR A 32 -27.19 2.40 61.93
C THR A 32 -26.99 0.92 62.21
N ALA A 33 -25.80 0.53 62.68
CA ALA A 33 -25.46 -0.82 63.04
C ALA A 33 -24.62 -0.85 64.32
N GLN A 34 -24.76 -1.91 65.12
CA GLN A 34 -23.82 -2.27 66.16
C GLN A 34 -22.65 -2.95 65.49
N ALA A 35 -21.46 -2.32 65.49
CA ALA A 35 -20.28 -2.88 64.86
C ALA A 35 -19.32 -3.47 65.90
N THR A 36 -19.01 -4.74 65.74
CA THR A 36 -17.90 -5.39 66.46
C THR A 36 -16.67 -5.39 65.57
N ILE A 37 -15.70 -4.53 65.87
CA ILE A 37 -14.51 -4.31 65.07
C ILE A 37 -13.37 -5.11 65.71
N THR A 38 -12.78 -6.02 64.92
CA THR A 38 -11.61 -6.81 65.29
C THR A 38 -10.45 -6.48 64.38
N VAL A 39 -9.51 -5.71 64.87
CA VAL A 39 -8.28 -5.39 64.16
C VAL A 39 -7.22 -6.42 64.48
N GLN A 40 -6.37 -6.77 63.54
CA GLN A 40 -5.31 -7.75 63.72
C GLN A 40 -4.39 -7.35 64.92
N GLY A 41 -4.32 -8.22 65.93
CA GLY A 41 -3.50 -7.97 67.15
C GLY A 41 -4.16 -7.13 68.23
N GLN A 42 -5.46 -6.77 68.11
CA GLN A 42 -6.24 -6.00 69.12
C GLN A 42 -7.48 -6.78 69.58
N SER A 43 -7.93 -6.48 70.79
CA SER A 43 -9.18 -7.05 71.32
C SER A 43 -10.39 -6.50 70.55
N PRO A 44 -11.45 -7.30 70.34
CA PRO A 44 -12.69 -6.85 69.70
C PRO A 44 -13.28 -5.65 70.43
N ARG A 45 -13.65 -4.62 69.67
CA ARG A 45 -14.33 -3.42 70.20
C ARG A 45 -15.71 -3.30 69.63
N GLN A 46 -16.71 -3.14 70.48
CA GLN A 46 -18.08 -2.87 70.09
C GLN A 46 -18.35 -1.36 70.09
N THR A 47 -19.00 -0.89 69.02
CA THR A 47 -19.41 0.53 68.88
C THR A 47 -20.60 0.66 67.95
N THR A 48 -21.44 1.64 68.17
CA THR A 48 -22.50 1.97 67.22
C THR A 48 -21.92 2.81 66.10
N VAL A 49 -22.19 2.40 64.86
CA VAL A 49 -21.71 3.09 63.66
C VAL A 49 -22.86 3.52 62.78
N SER A 50 -22.67 4.62 62.07
CA SER A 50 -23.57 5.03 60.98
C SER A 50 -23.13 4.47 59.64
N LEU A 51 -24.08 4.02 58.85
CA LEU A 51 -23.85 3.65 57.47
C LEU A 51 -24.09 4.89 56.58
N PRO A 52 -23.29 5.13 55.58
CA PRO A 52 -22.19 4.29 55.08
C PRO A 52 -20.95 4.29 55.99
N TYR A 53 -20.36 3.10 56.23
CA TYR A 53 -19.16 2.93 56.98
C TYR A 53 -17.96 2.66 56.07
N LEU A 54 -16.91 3.45 56.23
CA LEU A 54 -15.65 3.30 55.47
C LEU A 54 -14.53 2.87 56.41
N TRP A 55 -13.96 1.67 56.16
CA TRP A 55 -12.90 1.11 56.99
C TRP A 55 -11.66 1.98 57.02
N ASP A 56 -11.13 2.35 55.82
CA ASP A 56 -9.85 3.09 55.74
C ASP A 56 -9.93 4.51 56.33
N ALA A 57 -11.13 5.07 56.48
CA ALA A 57 -11.34 6.36 57.13
C ALA A 57 -11.25 6.23 58.66
N GLN A 58 -11.71 5.09 59.21
CA GLN A 58 -11.80 4.85 60.64
C GLN A 58 -10.57 4.08 61.17
N GLN A 59 -10.02 3.13 60.38
CA GLN A 59 -8.94 2.20 60.75
C GLN A 59 -7.78 2.32 59.74
N ARG A 60 -7.14 3.49 59.68
CA ARG A 60 -6.08 3.76 58.70
C ARG A 60 -4.93 2.78 58.79
N GLY A 61 -4.63 2.15 57.65
CA GLY A 61 -3.47 1.25 57.53
C GLY A 61 -3.57 -0.08 58.26
N GLN A 62 -4.76 -0.43 58.76
CA GLN A 62 -5.00 -1.68 59.49
C GLN A 62 -5.97 -2.58 58.71
N SER A 63 -5.75 -3.90 58.78
CA SER A 63 -6.67 -4.90 58.24
C SER A 63 -7.40 -5.57 59.38
N GLY A 64 -8.64 -6.01 59.14
CA GLY A 64 -9.43 -6.65 60.18
C GLY A 64 -10.76 -7.20 59.72
N LEU A 65 -11.56 -7.61 60.67
CA LEU A 65 -12.92 -8.07 60.50
C LEU A 65 -13.87 -7.09 61.20
N VAL A 66 -15.01 -6.83 60.58
CA VAL A 66 -16.09 -6.11 61.24
C VAL A 66 -17.42 -6.87 61.08
N VAL A 67 -18.12 -7.02 62.19
CA VAL A 67 -19.46 -7.61 62.22
C VAL A 67 -20.47 -6.49 62.46
N PHE A 68 -21.33 -6.24 61.49
CA PHE A 68 -22.41 -5.30 61.64
C PHE A 68 -23.69 -6.06 62.01
N ASP A 69 -24.21 -5.76 63.19
CA ASP A 69 -25.49 -6.28 63.67
C ASP A 69 -26.56 -5.16 63.58
N MET A 70 -27.61 -5.42 62.81
CA MET A 70 -28.73 -4.49 62.58
C MET A 70 -30.01 -5.20 62.95
N SER A 71 -30.78 -4.65 63.89
CA SER A 71 -32.11 -5.17 64.28
C SER A 71 -33.18 -4.30 63.65
N PHE A 72 -34.20 -4.92 63.08
CA PHE A 72 -35.34 -4.22 62.51
C PHE A 72 -36.63 -5.00 62.82
N SER A 73 -37.76 -4.28 62.84
CA SER A 73 -39.08 -4.87 63.05
C SER A 73 -39.99 -4.63 61.87
N LEU A 74 -40.79 -5.61 61.55
CA LEU A 74 -41.85 -5.54 60.54
C LEU A 74 -43.18 -5.53 61.22
N GLU A 75 -44.14 -4.76 60.73
CA GLU A 75 -45.50 -4.71 61.26
C GLU A 75 -46.19 -6.06 61.14
N ALA A 76 -45.99 -6.72 60.02
CA ALA A 76 -46.48 -8.06 59.75
C ALA A 76 -45.38 -8.85 58.96
N VAL A 77 -45.36 -10.18 59.11
CA VAL A 77 -44.55 -11.05 58.29
C VAL A 77 -45.05 -11.01 56.86
N PRO A 78 -44.25 -10.60 55.89
CA PRO A 78 -44.72 -10.49 54.51
C PRO A 78 -44.98 -11.86 53.90
N ALA A 79 -46.01 -11.93 53.05
CA ALA A 79 -46.31 -13.12 52.26
C ALA A 79 -45.51 -13.16 50.93
N GLU A 80 -44.98 -12.00 50.51
CA GLU A 80 -44.20 -11.85 49.28
C GLU A 80 -42.70 -11.89 49.54
N MET A 81 -41.95 -12.14 48.47
CA MET A 81 -40.50 -12.15 48.51
C MET A 81 -39.95 -10.75 48.76
N TYR A 82 -39.02 -10.64 49.67
CA TYR A 82 -38.28 -9.43 49.97
C TYR A 82 -36.91 -9.46 49.29
N GLY A 83 -36.29 -8.31 49.17
CA GLY A 83 -34.92 -8.16 48.68
C GLY A 83 -34.08 -7.28 49.60
N LEU A 84 -32.82 -7.59 49.66
CA LEU A 84 -31.78 -6.81 50.32
C LEU A 84 -30.90 -6.18 49.26
N ALA A 85 -30.98 -4.87 49.07
CA ALA A 85 -30.13 -4.13 48.14
C ALA A 85 -28.97 -3.48 48.90
N ILE A 86 -27.74 -3.82 48.50
CA ILE A 86 -26.50 -3.31 49.07
C ILE A 86 -25.68 -2.66 47.94
N PRO A 87 -25.74 -1.32 47.78
CA PRO A 87 -25.04 -0.61 46.72
C PRO A 87 -23.52 -0.82 46.68
N LYS A 88 -22.90 -0.98 47.86
CA LYS A 88 -21.45 -1.29 47.98
C LYS A 88 -21.22 -2.12 49.24
N ILE A 89 -20.61 -3.27 49.06
CA ILE A 89 -20.04 -4.09 50.09
C ILE A 89 -18.66 -4.51 49.55
N SER A 90 -17.59 -4.21 50.25
CA SER A 90 -16.24 -4.33 49.70
C SER A 90 -15.48 -5.50 50.37
N ASN A 91 -14.49 -6.03 49.65
CA ASN A 91 -13.67 -7.16 49.99
C ASN A 91 -14.46 -8.47 50.16
N GLY A 92 -14.14 -9.32 51.12
CA GLY A 92 -14.92 -10.52 51.41
C GLY A 92 -16.03 -10.26 52.41
N TYR A 93 -17.15 -10.94 52.28
CA TYR A 93 -18.28 -10.75 53.18
C TYR A 93 -19.18 -11.99 53.30
N GLU A 94 -19.94 -12.04 54.38
CA GLU A 94 -21.04 -12.97 54.62
C GLU A 94 -22.23 -12.19 55.13
N VAL A 95 -23.42 -12.50 54.62
CA VAL A 95 -24.69 -11.86 54.98
C VAL A 95 -25.60 -12.91 55.62
N TYR A 96 -26.01 -12.68 56.85
CA TYR A 96 -26.94 -13.55 57.61
C TYR A 96 -28.20 -12.81 57.97
N LEU A 97 -29.33 -13.47 57.85
CA LEU A 97 -30.60 -13.02 58.39
C LEU A 97 -31.16 -14.05 59.36
N ASN A 98 -31.38 -13.64 60.61
CA ASN A 98 -31.86 -14.53 61.67
C ASN A 98 -31.00 -15.80 61.80
N ASP A 99 -29.65 -15.58 61.73
CA ASP A 99 -28.61 -16.60 61.78
C ASP A 99 -28.58 -17.57 60.57
N VAL A 100 -29.37 -17.33 59.52
CA VAL A 100 -29.34 -18.08 58.28
C VAL A 100 -28.44 -17.34 57.26
N LEU A 101 -27.47 -18.03 56.68
CA LEU A 101 -26.59 -17.47 55.62
C LEU A 101 -27.42 -17.22 54.34
N LEU A 102 -27.47 -15.98 53.90
CA LEU A 102 -28.14 -15.56 52.67
C LEU A 102 -27.18 -15.47 51.49
N ASP A 103 -26.02 -14.87 51.71
CA ASP A 103 -25.04 -14.63 50.62
C ASP A 103 -23.61 -14.63 51.20
N ARG A 104 -22.65 -15.08 50.43
CA ARG A 104 -21.24 -15.12 50.78
C ARG A 104 -20.38 -14.81 49.57
N PHE A 105 -19.35 -14.01 49.79
CA PHE A 105 -18.37 -13.71 48.74
C PHE A 105 -16.96 -13.74 49.36
N GLY A 106 -16.06 -14.51 48.70
CA GLY A 106 -14.70 -14.69 49.16
C GLY A 106 -14.54 -15.56 50.41
N ASP A 107 -13.33 -15.73 50.88
CA ASP A 107 -12.99 -16.41 52.10
C ASP A 107 -12.51 -15.38 53.14
N LEU A 108 -13.21 -15.31 54.27
CA LEU A 108 -12.89 -14.37 55.34
C LEU A 108 -11.58 -14.75 56.07
N SER A 109 -11.14 -16.02 55.96
CA SER A 109 -9.94 -16.51 56.61
C SER A 109 -8.65 -16.24 55.78
N GLN A 110 -8.78 -16.15 54.45
CA GLN A 110 -7.64 -15.99 53.56
C GLN A 110 -7.49 -14.53 53.10
N HIS A 111 -6.27 -14.03 53.15
CA HIS A 111 -5.92 -12.75 52.54
C HIS A 111 -5.88 -12.90 51.00
N GLN A 112 -6.68 -12.08 50.25
CA GLN A 112 -6.11 -11.52 49.03
C GLN A 112 -6.54 -12.05 47.65
N LEU A 113 -7.59 -12.82 47.45
CA LEU A 113 -7.92 -13.23 46.07
C LEU A 113 -9.16 -12.56 45.50
N THR A 114 -10.01 -11.96 46.34
CA THR A 114 -11.31 -11.43 45.92
C THR A 114 -11.56 -10.03 46.46
N ASP A 115 -12.17 -9.18 45.63
CA ASP A 115 -12.61 -7.85 45.99
C ASP A 115 -14.00 -7.59 45.38
N SER A 116 -15.04 -7.47 46.24
CA SER A 116 -16.36 -7.19 45.78
C SER A 116 -16.50 -5.76 45.25
N LYS A 117 -16.58 -5.64 43.93
CA LYS A 117 -16.62 -4.35 43.22
C LYS A 117 -18.03 -3.99 42.71
N LEU A 118 -18.94 -4.95 42.75
CA LEU A 118 -20.27 -4.83 42.17
C LEU A 118 -21.34 -4.61 43.23
N PRO A 119 -22.48 -3.94 42.92
CA PRO A 119 -23.60 -3.86 43.81
C PRO A 119 -24.24 -5.24 44.00
N ARG A 120 -24.70 -5.52 45.21
CA ARG A 120 -25.32 -6.80 45.57
C ARG A 120 -26.79 -6.65 45.78
N TRP A 121 -27.51 -7.64 45.33
CA TRP A 121 -28.93 -7.82 45.64
C TRP A 121 -29.12 -9.28 46.07
N VAL A 122 -29.76 -9.46 47.24
CA VAL A 122 -29.96 -10.77 47.83
C VAL A 122 -31.43 -10.98 48.05
N GLY A 123 -31.99 -12.02 47.45
CA GLY A 123 -33.42 -12.39 47.67
C GLY A 123 -33.62 -12.96 49.06
N VAL A 124 -34.67 -12.49 49.73
CA VAL A 124 -35.05 -12.94 51.08
C VAL A 124 -36.42 -13.62 50.99
N ARG A 125 -36.44 -14.90 51.33
CA ARG A 125 -37.70 -15.67 51.36
C ARG A 125 -38.54 -15.25 52.55
N PRO A 126 -39.89 -15.26 52.41
CA PRO A 126 -40.82 -14.88 53.49
C PRO A 126 -40.65 -15.70 54.75
N ASP A 127 -40.33 -16.99 54.63
CA ASP A 127 -40.14 -17.94 55.78
C ASP A 127 -38.96 -17.60 56.68
N LEU A 128 -38.03 -16.78 56.17
CA LEU A 128 -36.85 -16.31 56.94
C LEU A 128 -37.15 -15.00 57.70
N LEU A 129 -38.29 -14.36 57.45
CA LEU A 129 -38.65 -13.11 58.09
C LEU A 129 -39.61 -13.34 59.25
N ALA A 130 -39.36 -12.62 60.36
CA ALA A 130 -40.16 -12.61 61.56
C ALA A 130 -40.64 -11.17 61.89
N LYS A 131 -41.44 -10.95 62.92
CA LYS A 131 -41.78 -9.60 63.36
C LYS A 131 -40.56 -8.81 63.84
N VAL A 132 -39.60 -9.47 64.47
CA VAL A 132 -38.29 -8.88 64.84
C VAL A 132 -37.22 -9.69 64.17
N ASN A 133 -36.34 -9.00 63.45
CA ASN A 133 -35.33 -9.60 62.62
C ASN A 133 -33.95 -9.06 63.00
N ARG A 134 -32.91 -9.91 62.84
CA ARG A 134 -31.52 -9.53 62.99
C ARG A 134 -30.79 -9.80 61.71
N LEU A 135 -30.31 -8.71 61.06
CA LEU A 135 -29.43 -8.77 59.93
C LEU A 135 -27.98 -8.66 60.44
N ARG A 136 -27.16 -9.69 60.19
CA ARG A 136 -25.73 -9.69 60.53
C ARG A 136 -24.95 -9.70 59.22
N ILE A 137 -24.02 -8.75 59.06
CA ILE A 137 -23.11 -8.69 57.94
C ILE A 137 -21.69 -8.75 58.49
N VAL A 138 -20.97 -9.82 58.14
CA VAL A 138 -19.57 -10.00 58.46
C VAL A 138 -18.74 -9.53 57.28
N LEU A 139 -17.89 -8.57 57.50
CA LEU A 139 -17.08 -7.95 56.44
C LEU A 139 -15.61 -8.07 56.83
N ARG A 140 -14.80 -8.57 55.91
CA ARG A 140 -13.35 -8.42 55.98
C ARG A 140 -12.95 -7.11 55.29
N ALA A 141 -12.10 -6.33 55.94
CA ALA A 141 -11.57 -5.11 55.40
C ALA A 141 -10.02 -5.13 55.41
N ASP A 142 -9.42 -4.99 54.26
CA ASP A 142 -7.98 -4.91 54.10
C ASP A 142 -7.49 -3.47 53.95
N ALA A 143 -6.35 -3.14 54.54
CA ALA A 143 -5.80 -1.79 54.53
C ALA A 143 -5.60 -1.23 53.11
N GLY A 144 -6.05 0.02 52.87
CA GLY A 144 -5.90 0.71 51.61
C GLY A 144 -6.79 0.22 50.47
N ARG A 145 -7.73 -0.70 50.74
CA ARG A 145 -8.63 -1.27 49.73
C ARG A 145 -10.05 -0.69 49.73
N GLN A 146 -10.25 0.42 50.43
CA GLN A 146 -11.53 1.08 50.52
C GLN A 146 -12.67 0.17 51.01
N GLY A 147 -12.35 -0.74 51.96
CA GLY A 147 -13.30 -1.61 52.61
C GLY A 147 -14.42 -0.82 53.25
N GLY A 148 -15.66 -1.38 53.27
CA GLY A 148 -16.78 -0.73 53.90
C GLY A 148 -18.13 -1.28 53.45
N LEU A 149 -19.15 -0.79 54.12
CA LEU A 149 -20.56 -1.13 53.88
C LEU A 149 -21.35 0.14 53.61
N SER A 150 -22.09 0.17 52.52
CA SER A 150 -23.06 1.24 52.23
C SER A 150 -24.34 1.09 53.07
N GLU A 151 -25.25 2.04 52.95
CA GLU A 151 -26.60 1.86 53.45
C GLU A 151 -27.20 0.57 52.86
N VAL A 152 -27.96 -0.14 53.69
CA VAL A 152 -28.60 -1.38 53.31
C VAL A 152 -30.09 -1.15 53.22
N THR A 153 -30.70 -1.45 52.08
CA THR A 153 -32.14 -1.26 51.86
C THR A 153 -32.82 -2.62 51.80
N LEU A 154 -33.79 -2.83 52.67
CA LEU A 154 -34.64 -4.00 52.74
C LEU A 154 -36.09 -3.62 52.37
N GLY A 155 -36.75 -4.43 51.58
CA GLY A 155 -38.13 -4.20 51.18
C GLY A 155 -38.65 -5.23 50.20
N PRO A 156 -39.87 -5.04 49.68
CA PRO A 156 -40.42 -5.91 48.65
C PRO A 156 -39.45 -6.07 47.47
N HIS A 157 -39.41 -7.28 46.89
CA HIS A 157 -38.51 -7.64 45.78
C HIS A 157 -38.54 -6.60 44.66
N ILE A 158 -39.74 -6.20 44.20
CA ILE A 158 -39.88 -5.26 43.07
C ILE A 158 -39.21 -3.91 43.38
N VAL A 159 -39.32 -3.41 44.61
CA VAL A 159 -38.74 -2.12 45.01
C VAL A 159 -37.22 -2.20 45.11
N THR A 160 -36.71 -3.20 45.81
CA THR A 160 -35.28 -3.37 46.04
C THR A 160 -34.55 -3.74 44.77
N GLU A 161 -35.15 -4.54 43.90
CA GLU A 161 -34.62 -4.83 42.56
C GLU A 161 -34.61 -3.60 41.67
N GLY A 162 -35.71 -2.79 41.71
CA GLY A 162 -35.80 -1.51 41.01
C GLY A 162 -34.71 -0.51 41.42
N LEU A 163 -34.23 -0.54 42.67
CA LEU A 163 -33.09 0.26 43.14
C LEU A 163 -31.76 -0.33 42.71
N HIS A 164 -31.63 -1.65 42.68
CA HIS A 164 -30.39 -2.37 42.33
C HIS A 164 -30.10 -2.36 40.83
N GLN A 165 -31.13 -2.62 39.98
CA GLN A 165 -30.95 -2.79 38.54
C GLN A 165 -30.29 -1.59 37.84
N PRO A 166 -30.66 -0.32 38.06
CA PRO A 166 -30.01 0.83 37.44
C PRO A 166 -28.54 0.93 37.84
N LEU A 167 -28.22 0.69 39.12
CA LEU A 167 -26.82 0.71 39.60
C LEU A 167 -26.00 -0.41 38.97
N TRP A 168 -26.58 -1.62 38.89
CA TRP A 168 -25.92 -2.77 38.27
C TRP A 168 -25.69 -2.54 36.76
N ARG A 169 -26.75 -2.12 36.04
CA ARG A 169 -26.63 -1.79 34.60
C ARG A 169 -25.54 -0.76 34.35
N TRP A 170 -25.54 0.30 35.13
CA TRP A 170 -24.55 1.36 34.97
C TRP A 170 -23.11 0.90 35.30
N ARG A 171 -22.96 0.12 36.36
CA ARG A 171 -21.62 -0.37 36.78
C ARG A 171 -21.11 -1.56 35.97
N VAL A 172 -21.96 -2.42 35.44
CA VAL A 172 -21.57 -3.60 34.68
C VAL A 172 -21.68 -3.34 33.18
N LEU A 173 -22.90 -3.09 32.68
CA LEU A 173 -23.10 -2.91 31.22
C LEU A 173 -22.45 -1.64 30.73
N GLY A 174 -22.48 -0.55 31.49
CA GLY A 174 -21.80 0.69 31.12
C GLY A 174 -20.28 0.50 30.98
N ARG A 175 -19.64 -0.20 31.93
CA ARG A 175 -18.20 -0.49 31.85
C ARG A 175 -17.89 -1.51 30.76
N LEU A 176 -18.72 -2.52 30.57
CA LEU A 176 -18.57 -3.48 29.47
C LEU A 176 -18.63 -2.77 28.10
N PHE A 177 -19.54 -1.83 27.94
CA PHE A 177 -19.58 -0.98 26.75
C PHE A 177 -18.27 -0.24 26.53
N VAL A 178 -17.69 0.36 27.59
CA VAL A 178 -16.39 1.03 27.51
C VAL A 178 -15.29 0.08 27.08
N VAL A 179 -15.24 -1.14 27.64
CA VAL A 179 -14.25 -2.18 27.29
C VAL A 179 -14.35 -2.54 25.81
N VAL A 180 -15.56 -2.87 25.34
CA VAL A 180 -15.78 -3.26 23.95
C VAL A 180 -15.46 -2.11 22.99
N PHE A 181 -15.90 -0.90 23.32
CA PHE A 181 -15.65 0.30 22.53
C PHE A 181 -14.15 0.61 22.40
N SER A 182 -13.44 0.66 23.53
CA SER A 182 -11.99 0.93 23.54
C SER A 182 -11.19 -0.20 22.87
N ALA A 183 -11.61 -1.46 23.06
CA ALA A 183 -10.98 -2.59 22.36
C ALA A 183 -11.12 -2.48 20.84
N LEU A 184 -12.30 -2.08 20.36
CA LEU A 184 -12.55 -1.87 18.94
C LEU A 184 -11.68 -0.73 18.37
N ILE A 185 -11.65 0.42 19.06
CA ILE A 185 -10.81 1.56 18.63
C ILE A 185 -9.32 1.17 18.63
N GLY A 186 -8.87 0.50 19.69
CA GLY A 186 -7.49 0.05 19.79
C GLY A 186 -7.12 -0.96 18.69
N LEU A 187 -8.00 -1.93 18.41
CA LEU A 187 -7.78 -2.92 17.34
C LEU A 187 -7.73 -2.25 15.96
N VAL A 188 -8.67 -1.35 15.66
CA VAL A 188 -8.67 -0.58 14.40
C VAL A 188 -7.41 0.24 14.28
N GLY A 189 -6.99 0.94 15.34
CA GLY A 189 -5.73 1.70 15.35
C GLY A 189 -4.51 0.82 15.08
N LEU A 190 -4.45 -0.37 15.67
CA LEU A 190 -3.37 -1.34 15.46
C LEU A 190 -3.37 -1.89 14.03
N LEU A 191 -4.52 -2.27 13.49
CA LEU A 191 -4.65 -2.73 12.10
C LEU A 191 -4.21 -1.65 11.11
N LEU A 192 -4.66 -0.41 11.32
CA LEU A 192 -4.25 0.71 10.49
C LEU A 192 -2.74 0.96 10.58
N TRP A 193 -2.13 0.80 11.75
CA TRP A 193 -0.68 0.88 11.89
C TRP A 193 0.05 -0.26 11.17
N LEU A 194 -0.46 -1.48 11.24
CA LEU A 194 0.13 -2.67 10.58
C LEU A 194 0.04 -2.59 9.05
N THR A 195 -1.04 -2.00 8.50
CA THR A 195 -1.27 -1.88 7.07
C THR A 195 -0.56 -0.68 6.42
N GLN A 196 0.07 0.20 7.21
CA GLN A 196 0.83 1.32 6.65
C GLN A 196 2.06 0.85 5.86
N PRO A 197 2.34 1.49 4.71
CA PRO A 197 3.58 1.27 4.01
C PRO A 197 4.78 1.69 4.88
N LEU A 198 5.90 0.98 4.74
CA LEU A 198 7.14 1.24 5.50
C LEU A 198 7.80 2.59 5.17
N VAL A 199 7.36 3.25 4.10
CA VAL A 199 7.85 4.57 3.71
C VAL A 199 6.79 5.61 4.05
N ARG A 200 7.13 6.56 4.92
CA ARG A 200 6.25 7.68 5.29
C ARG A 200 6.17 8.71 4.17
N SER A 201 5.09 9.49 4.17
CA SER A 201 4.89 10.59 3.22
C SER A 201 5.96 11.70 3.28
N ASP A 202 6.80 11.72 4.33
CA ASP A 202 7.94 12.62 4.51
C ASP A 202 9.28 12.01 4.04
N GLY A 203 9.25 10.85 3.40
CA GLY A 203 10.44 10.14 2.89
C GLY A 203 11.22 9.34 3.95
N ASN A 204 10.82 9.41 5.22
CA ASN A 204 11.47 8.63 6.28
C ASN A 204 10.98 7.17 6.29
N LEU A 205 11.90 6.22 6.48
CA LEU A 205 11.55 4.82 6.70
C LEU A 205 10.85 4.67 8.08
N GLY A 206 9.67 4.07 8.09
CA GLY A 206 8.94 3.73 9.29
C GLY A 206 7.46 4.10 9.26
N ARG A 207 6.67 3.36 10.05
CA ARG A 207 5.23 3.61 10.22
C ARG A 207 4.98 4.80 11.13
N ASP A 208 3.84 5.49 10.97
CA ASP A 208 3.49 6.62 11.84
C ASP A 208 3.18 6.12 13.27
N PRO A 209 3.98 6.53 14.28
CA PRO A 209 3.80 6.07 15.66
C PRO A 209 2.51 6.58 16.31
N VAL A 210 1.82 7.55 15.73
CA VAL A 210 0.55 8.09 16.26
C VAL A 210 -0.49 6.98 16.36
N TYR A 211 -0.62 6.14 15.34
CA TYR A 211 -1.57 5.03 15.34
C TYR A 211 -1.24 4.00 16.41
N LEU A 212 0.04 3.68 16.59
CA LEU A 212 0.49 2.73 17.62
C LEU A 212 0.26 3.30 19.03
N CYS A 213 0.58 4.58 19.26
CA CYS A 213 0.37 5.21 20.57
C CYS A 213 -1.11 5.23 20.94
N GLY A 214 -2.00 5.57 20.00
CA GLY A 214 -3.44 5.54 20.22
C GLY A 214 -3.95 4.13 20.52
N ALA A 215 -3.53 3.14 19.72
CA ALA A 215 -3.92 1.75 19.92
C ALA A 215 -3.48 1.20 21.29
N LEU A 216 -2.23 1.41 21.66
CA LEU A 216 -1.70 0.95 22.94
C LEU A 216 -2.35 1.68 24.12
N ALA A 217 -2.67 2.96 24.00
CA ALA A 217 -3.40 3.69 25.02
C ALA A 217 -4.77 3.05 25.26
N GLU A 218 -5.56 2.79 24.21
CA GLU A 218 -6.86 2.13 24.35
C GLU A 218 -6.73 0.71 24.93
N MET A 219 -5.71 -0.07 24.57
CA MET A 219 -5.47 -1.41 25.15
C MET A 219 -5.13 -1.33 26.64
N CYS A 220 -4.31 -0.39 27.07
CA CYS A 220 -4.06 -0.14 28.49
C CYS A 220 -5.36 0.25 29.23
N TRP A 221 -6.21 1.02 28.58
CA TRP A 221 -7.50 1.40 29.15
C TRP A 221 -8.47 0.22 29.25
N VAL A 222 -8.55 -0.62 28.23
CA VAL A 222 -9.30 -1.90 28.26
C VAL A 222 -8.89 -2.73 29.47
N PHE A 223 -7.59 -2.92 29.66
CA PHE A 223 -7.09 -3.68 30.83
C PHE A 223 -7.56 -3.04 32.16
N ARG A 224 -7.44 -1.73 32.30
CA ARG A 224 -7.84 -1.00 33.50
C ARG A 224 -9.34 -1.08 33.80
N VAL A 225 -10.18 -0.96 32.77
CA VAL A 225 -11.63 -1.04 32.94
C VAL A 225 -12.08 -2.47 33.21
N THR A 226 -11.45 -3.46 32.55
CA THR A 226 -11.70 -4.89 32.80
C THR A 226 -11.38 -5.25 34.26
N ASP A 227 -10.27 -4.74 34.81
CA ASP A 227 -9.98 -4.90 36.24
C ASP A 227 -11.13 -4.46 37.13
N SER A 228 -11.82 -3.38 36.80
CA SER A 228 -12.95 -2.88 37.58
C SER A 228 -14.22 -3.76 37.53
N LEU A 229 -14.29 -4.70 36.56
CA LEU A 229 -15.36 -5.69 36.41
C LEU A 229 -15.02 -7.03 37.07
N MET A 230 -13.73 -7.31 37.25
CA MET A 230 -13.25 -8.58 37.82
C MET A 230 -13.28 -8.51 39.34
N GLU A 231 -13.96 -9.46 39.95
CA GLU A 231 -14.01 -9.65 41.40
C GLU A 231 -12.99 -10.68 41.89
N SER A 232 -12.50 -11.56 41.00
CA SER A 232 -11.38 -12.48 41.24
C SER A 232 -10.28 -12.20 40.24
N ALA A 233 -9.08 -11.92 40.72
CA ALA A 233 -7.92 -11.67 39.88
C ALA A 233 -7.18 -13.00 39.56
N PRO A 234 -6.62 -13.14 38.34
CA PRO A 234 -5.83 -14.34 37.96
C PRO A 234 -4.47 -14.42 38.65
N LEU A 235 -4.04 -13.34 39.29
CA LEU A 235 -2.80 -13.21 40.07
C LEU A 235 -3.13 -12.76 41.49
N PRO A 236 -2.22 -12.89 42.45
CA PRO A 236 -2.40 -12.31 43.79
C PRO A 236 -2.80 -10.83 43.67
N LEU A 237 -3.86 -10.42 44.39
CA LEU A 237 -4.55 -9.15 44.19
C LEU A 237 -3.62 -7.93 44.29
N ALA A 238 -2.55 -8.00 45.08
CA ALA A 238 -1.56 -6.93 45.18
C ALA A 238 -0.82 -6.72 43.83
N TRP A 239 -0.34 -7.80 43.21
CA TRP A 239 0.38 -7.74 41.94
C TRP A 239 -0.55 -7.37 40.77
N TRP A 240 -1.81 -7.86 40.81
CA TRP A 240 -2.82 -7.43 39.85
C TRP A 240 -3.09 -5.93 39.92
N SER A 241 -3.18 -5.40 41.17
CA SER A 241 -3.35 -3.98 41.42
C SER A 241 -2.16 -3.11 40.96
N VAL A 242 -0.93 -3.67 41.08
CA VAL A 242 0.27 -3.06 40.50
C VAL A 242 0.17 -2.97 38.98
N ALA A 243 -0.20 -4.06 38.31
CA ALA A 243 -0.37 -4.07 36.85
C ALA A 243 -1.46 -3.08 36.40
N SER A 244 -2.60 -3.05 37.12
CA SER A 244 -3.69 -2.12 36.86
C SER A 244 -3.26 -0.65 37.04
N SER A 245 -2.46 -0.37 38.06
CA SER A 245 -1.90 0.98 38.29
C SER A 245 -0.96 1.40 37.16
N LEU A 246 -0.07 0.51 36.72
CA LEU A 246 0.83 0.77 35.59
C LEU A 246 0.09 1.00 34.28
N ALA A 247 -1.00 0.26 34.05
CA ALA A 247 -1.85 0.46 32.88
C ALA A 247 -2.45 1.87 32.81
N VAL A 248 -2.85 2.44 33.96
CA VAL A 248 -3.31 3.85 34.04
C VAL A 248 -2.20 4.81 33.67
N GLY A 249 -1.00 4.61 34.21
CA GLY A 249 0.16 5.46 33.90
C GLY A 249 0.55 5.38 32.42
N ALA A 250 0.60 4.15 31.87
CA ALA A 250 0.89 3.94 30.46
C ALA A 250 -0.17 4.60 29.55
N TRP A 251 -1.45 4.43 29.88
CA TRP A 251 -2.55 5.07 29.18
C TRP A 251 -2.40 6.58 29.13
N ALA A 252 -2.16 7.23 30.28
CA ALA A 252 -1.99 8.70 30.34
C ALA A 252 -0.79 9.18 29.52
N CYS A 253 0.36 8.52 29.62
CA CYS A 253 1.56 8.89 28.88
C CYS A 253 1.43 8.63 27.37
N LEU A 254 0.83 7.51 26.97
CA LEU A 254 0.58 7.19 25.55
C LEU A 254 -0.44 8.16 24.93
N THR A 255 -1.44 8.59 25.71
CA THR A 255 -2.39 9.66 25.32
C THR A 255 -1.68 10.96 25.02
N ILE A 256 -0.74 11.38 25.87
CA ILE A 256 0.09 12.57 25.64
C ILE A 256 0.92 12.40 24.37
N LEU A 257 1.58 11.26 24.18
CA LEU A 257 2.37 10.98 22.97
C LEU A 257 1.53 10.97 21.70
N PHE A 258 0.33 10.40 21.76
CA PHE A 258 -0.63 10.45 20.66
C PHE A 258 -0.94 11.90 20.28
N CYS A 259 -1.29 12.74 21.25
CA CYS A 259 -1.64 14.14 21.01
C CYS A 259 -0.48 14.94 20.44
N VAL A 260 0.73 14.74 20.96
CA VAL A 260 1.97 15.35 20.43
C VAL A 260 2.18 14.96 18.95
N GLY A 261 1.94 13.70 18.62
CA GLY A 261 2.01 13.22 17.25
C GLY A 261 0.91 13.81 16.34
N VAL A 262 -0.30 14.03 16.89
CA VAL A 262 -1.42 14.63 16.13
C VAL A 262 -1.14 16.09 15.78
N ILE A 263 -0.61 16.89 16.71
CA ILE A 263 -0.29 18.30 16.48
C ILE A 263 1.01 18.51 15.68
N ALA A 264 1.66 17.43 15.25
CA ALA A 264 2.90 17.46 14.46
C ALA A 264 4.01 18.33 15.07
N TRP A 265 4.23 18.17 16.36
CA TRP A 265 5.31 18.88 17.08
C TRP A 265 6.69 18.42 16.59
N ARG A 266 7.25 19.16 15.64
CA ARG A 266 8.43 18.79 14.83
C ARG A 266 9.79 19.20 15.45
N GLN A 267 9.89 19.55 16.72
CA GLN A 267 11.20 19.88 17.30
C GLN A 267 11.87 18.60 17.85
N PRO A 268 12.82 17.97 17.11
CA PRO A 268 13.36 16.64 17.47
C PRO A 268 13.96 16.54 18.89
N PRO A 269 14.76 17.50 19.38
CA PRO A 269 15.37 17.37 20.72
C PRO A 269 14.31 17.44 21.85
N ARG A 270 13.30 18.29 21.71
CA ARG A 270 12.25 18.45 22.73
C ARG A 270 11.29 17.25 22.78
N THR A 271 10.97 16.67 21.63
CA THR A 271 10.14 15.46 21.59
C THR A 271 10.85 14.26 22.18
N LEU A 272 12.16 14.13 22.01
CA LEU A 272 12.95 13.06 22.60
C LEU A 272 13.03 13.20 24.12
N ALA A 273 13.27 14.42 24.62
CA ALA A 273 13.26 14.68 26.06
C ALA A 273 11.90 14.36 26.68
N LEU A 274 10.79 14.81 26.07
CA LEU A 274 9.44 14.50 26.52
C LEU A 274 9.19 12.98 26.58
N ARG A 275 9.55 12.24 25.53
CA ARG A 275 9.41 10.76 25.52
C ARG A 275 10.16 10.11 26.66
N ARG A 276 11.39 10.55 26.92
CA ARG A 276 12.21 10.03 28.04
C ARG A 276 11.58 10.34 29.39
N CYS A 277 11.07 11.56 29.59
CA CYS A 277 10.38 11.97 30.81
C CYS A 277 9.10 11.15 31.04
N LEU A 278 8.27 10.96 30.00
CA LEU A 278 7.05 10.16 30.11
C LEU A 278 7.37 8.69 30.39
N LEU A 279 8.38 8.13 29.73
CA LEU A 279 8.84 6.77 30.02
C LEU A 279 9.33 6.63 31.46
N ALA A 280 10.15 7.57 31.94
CA ALA A 280 10.61 7.59 33.31
C ALA A 280 9.44 7.69 34.31
N LEU A 281 8.41 8.49 33.99
CA LEU A 281 7.21 8.62 34.82
C LEU A 281 6.41 7.30 34.89
N VAL A 282 6.28 6.56 33.78
CA VAL A 282 5.65 5.22 33.76
C VAL A 282 6.48 4.23 34.58
N LEU A 283 7.80 4.19 34.37
CA LEU A 283 8.70 3.30 35.07
C LEU A 283 8.73 3.59 36.59
N ALA A 284 8.68 4.86 37.01
CA ALA A 284 8.55 5.25 38.41
C ALA A 284 7.22 4.77 39.04
N GLY A 285 6.23 4.47 38.23
CA GLY A 285 4.97 3.88 38.69
C GLY A 285 5.12 2.49 39.27
N ALA A 286 6.07 1.69 38.80
CA ALA A 286 6.28 0.31 39.32
C ALA A 286 6.67 0.32 40.80
N PRO A 287 7.75 1.00 41.25
CA PRO A 287 8.07 1.07 42.65
C PRO A 287 6.98 1.76 43.50
N ALA A 288 6.31 2.78 42.96
CA ALA A 288 5.21 3.44 43.66
C ALA A 288 4.00 2.51 43.88
N ALA A 289 3.65 1.74 42.86
CA ALA A 289 2.55 0.78 42.94
C ALA A 289 2.91 -0.41 43.86
N ILE A 290 4.14 -0.90 43.82
CA ILE A 290 4.64 -1.95 44.74
C ILE A 290 4.59 -1.40 46.18
N ALA A 291 5.12 -0.21 46.42
CA ALA A 291 5.05 0.44 47.72
C ALA A 291 3.59 0.56 48.24
N GLY A 292 2.67 0.96 47.38
CA GLY A 292 1.27 1.14 47.73
C GLY A 292 0.51 -0.15 47.98
N TRP A 293 0.66 -1.15 47.11
CA TRP A 293 -0.17 -2.36 47.12
C TRP A 293 0.45 -3.55 47.83
N VAL A 294 1.79 -3.69 47.80
CA VAL A 294 2.49 -4.80 48.44
C VAL A 294 2.95 -4.43 49.85
N TYR A 295 3.55 -3.26 50.03
CA TYR A 295 4.07 -2.81 51.32
C TYR A 295 3.08 -1.96 52.14
N GLY A 296 1.88 -1.68 51.60
CA GLY A 296 0.84 -0.93 52.33
C GLY A 296 1.15 0.53 52.59
N VAL A 297 1.94 1.17 51.71
CA VAL A 297 2.33 2.60 51.81
C VAL A 297 1.57 3.41 50.75
N PRO A 298 0.25 3.69 50.92
CA PRO A 298 -0.62 4.23 49.87
C PRO A 298 -0.28 5.68 49.48
N TRP A 299 0.37 6.47 50.33
CA TRP A 299 0.71 7.86 50.05
C TRP A 299 1.75 7.99 48.90
N VAL A 300 2.67 7.01 48.75
CA VAL A 300 3.64 7.00 47.62
C VAL A 300 2.91 6.82 46.32
N LEU A 301 1.98 5.88 46.23
CA LEU A 301 1.15 5.66 45.06
C LEU A 301 0.24 6.86 44.76
N THR A 302 -0.31 7.50 45.81
CA THR A 302 -1.11 8.72 45.68
C THR A 302 -0.29 9.88 45.13
N GLY A 303 0.94 10.04 45.61
CA GLY A 303 1.90 11.03 45.08
C GLY A 303 2.21 10.81 43.61
N TRP A 304 2.41 9.56 43.18
CA TRP A 304 2.62 9.22 41.77
C TRP A 304 1.37 9.53 40.90
N TYR A 305 0.16 9.20 41.35
CA TYR A 305 -1.07 9.59 40.65
C TYR A 305 -1.23 11.12 40.56
N ALA A 306 -0.84 11.84 41.62
CA ALA A 306 -0.86 13.31 41.61
C ALA A 306 0.13 13.88 40.57
N THR A 307 1.32 13.29 40.44
CA THR A 307 2.29 13.71 39.40
C THR A 307 1.79 13.41 37.99
N LEU A 308 1.12 12.26 37.78
CA LEU A 308 0.45 11.95 36.50
C LEU A 308 -0.65 12.95 36.19
N ALA A 309 -1.50 13.29 37.18
CA ALA A 309 -2.59 14.25 37.02
C ALA A 309 -2.06 15.66 36.71
N LEU A 310 -1.01 16.09 37.43
CA LEU A 310 -0.35 17.39 37.17
C LEU A 310 0.27 17.42 35.78
N THR A 311 0.97 16.39 35.35
CA THR A 311 1.56 16.28 34.02
C THR A 311 0.47 16.36 32.94
N SER A 312 -0.64 15.65 33.13
CA SER A 312 -1.79 15.68 32.22
C SER A 312 -2.47 17.06 32.17
N LEU A 313 -2.58 17.73 33.34
CA LEU A 313 -3.15 19.07 33.44
C LEU A 313 -2.29 20.10 32.71
N LEU A 314 -0.97 20.09 32.97
CA LEU A 314 -0.01 20.99 32.29
C LEU A 314 -0.03 20.75 30.77
N PHE A 315 -0.09 19.51 30.35
CA PHE A 315 -0.19 19.16 28.94
C PHE A 315 -1.53 19.60 28.33
N ALA A 316 -2.65 19.43 29.03
CA ALA A 316 -3.97 19.91 28.60
C ALA A 316 -3.98 21.45 28.44
N GLY A 317 -3.36 22.17 29.37
CA GLY A 317 -3.17 23.62 29.26
C GLY A 317 -2.33 24.03 28.05
N TYR A 318 -1.21 23.35 27.82
CA TYR A 318 -0.38 23.57 26.65
C TYR A 318 -1.16 23.30 25.34
N LEU A 319 -1.91 22.19 25.29
CA LEU A 319 -2.71 21.83 24.11
C LEU A 319 -3.83 22.85 23.84
N LEU A 320 -4.48 23.35 24.91
CA LEU A 320 -5.49 24.40 24.82
C LEU A 320 -4.89 25.70 24.27
N TRP A 321 -3.74 26.11 24.82
CA TRP A 321 -3.02 27.29 24.33
C TRP A 321 -2.66 27.16 22.84
N HIS A 322 -2.16 26.01 22.43
CA HIS A 322 -1.85 25.70 21.03
C HIS A 322 -3.12 25.73 20.15
N ALA A 323 -4.23 25.19 20.64
CA ALA A 323 -5.52 25.13 19.93
C ALA A 323 -6.19 26.49 19.74
N MET A 324 -5.88 27.49 20.61
CA MET A 324 -6.34 28.88 20.49
C MET A 324 -5.57 29.66 19.42
N GLY A 325 -4.43 29.19 18.93
CA GLY A 325 -3.66 29.83 17.87
C GLY A 325 -4.50 29.99 16.58
N ARG A 326 -4.34 31.15 15.89
CA ARG A 326 -5.13 31.47 14.67
C ARG A 326 -5.00 30.46 13.54
N GLN A 327 -3.92 29.70 13.49
CA GLN A 327 -3.64 28.69 12.46
C GLN A 327 -3.88 27.25 12.94
N ALA A 328 -4.45 27.06 14.14
CA ALA A 328 -4.66 25.74 14.69
C ALA A 328 -5.75 24.96 13.91
N PRO A 329 -5.49 23.71 13.49
CA PRO A 329 -6.47 22.87 12.83
C PRO A 329 -7.70 22.63 13.71
N GLN A 330 -8.88 22.45 13.11
CA GLN A 330 -10.13 22.23 13.88
C GLN A 330 -10.04 21.00 14.79
N HIS A 331 -9.39 19.92 14.35
CA HIS A 331 -9.22 18.71 15.15
C HIS A 331 -8.36 18.93 16.42
N SER A 332 -7.44 19.89 16.44
CA SER A 332 -6.67 20.22 17.65
C SER A 332 -7.55 20.84 18.74
N ARG A 333 -8.58 21.61 18.37
CA ARG A 333 -9.55 22.19 19.32
C ARG A 333 -10.45 21.12 19.94
N ILE A 334 -10.95 20.19 19.12
CA ILE A 334 -11.76 19.07 19.60
C ILE A 334 -10.95 18.18 20.54
N LEU A 335 -9.70 17.89 20.17
CA LEU A 335 -8.78 17.09 20.97
C LEU A 335 -8.48 17.78 22.31
N ALA A 336 -8.21 19.08 22.31
CA ALA A 336 -7.97 19.87 23.53
C ALA A 336 -9.19 19.85 24.47
N ALA A 337 -10.39 20.01 23.92
CA ALA A 337 -11.64 19.95 24.71
C ALA A 337 -11.86 18.56 25.32
N ALA A 338 -11.64 17.47 24.55
CA ALA A 338 -11.78 16.09 25.02
C ALA A 338 -10.77 15.75 26.13
N ILE A 339 -9.51 16.17 26.00
CA ILE A 339 -8.49 15.96 27.03
C ILE A 339 -8.79 16.78 28.28
N LEU A 340 -9.18 18.05 28.12
CA LEU A 340 -9.52 18.90 29.27
C LEU A 340 -10.67 18.29 30.06
N ALA A 341 -11.74 17.84 29.38
CA ALA A 341 -12.87 17.15 30.02
C ALA A 341 -12.40 15.89 30.76
N ASN A 342 -11.53 15.09 30.12
CA ASN A 342 -11.03 13.85 30.72
C ASN A 342 -10.12 14.12 31.94
N VAL A 343 -9.24 15.12 31.86
CA VAL A 343 -8.38 15.54 32.98
C VAL A 343 -9.23 16.09 34.13
N ALA A 344 -10.25 16.92 33.85
CA ALA A 344 -11.13 17.45 34.87
C ALA A 344 -11.88 16.33 35.63
N VAL A 345 -12.44 15.37 34.91
CA VAL A 345 -13.09 14.20 35.51
C VAL A 345 -12.08 13.35 36.29
N GLY A 346 -10.87 13.14 35.74
CA GLY A 346 -9.80 12.40 36.41
C GLY A 346 -9.34 13.04 37.72
N LEU A 347 -9.26 14.38 37.78
CA LEU A 347 -8.97 15.13 39.01
C LEU A 347 -10.10 15.00 40.05
N LEU A 348 -11.36 15.06 39.61
CA LEU A 348 -12.52 14.82 40.50
C LEU A 348 -12.51 13.40 41.06
N ASP A 349 -12.21 12.42 40.23
CA ASP A 349 -12.11 11.03 40.67
C ASP A 349 -10.93 10.82 41.63
N LEU A 350 -9.78 11.43 41.36
CA LEU A 350 -8.62 11.39 42.27
C LEU A 350 -8.96 12.00 43.63
N TYR A 351 -9.64 13.15 43.64
CA TYR A 351 -10.12 13.81 44.86
C TYR A 351 -11.06 12.89 45.65
N ARG A 352 -12.10 12.34 44.99
CA ARG A 352 -13.12 11.46 45.63
C ARG A 352 -12.55 10.13 46.12
N LEU A 353 -11.58 9.58 45.41
CA LEU A 353 -11.02 8.26 45.76
C LEU A 353 -9.92 8.32 46.82
N ARG A 354 -9.20 9.47 46.92
CA ARG A 354 -7.99 9.56 47.75
C ARG A 354 -8.07 10.59 48.86
N ILE A 355 -8.85 11.66 48.69
CA ILE A 355 -8.93 12.78 49.65
C ILE A 355 -10.25 12.71 50.42
N GLU A 356 -11.37 12.54 49.73
CA GLU A 356 -12.70 12.46 50.34
C GLU A 356 -13.43 11.18 49.86
N PRO A 357 -13.03 10.01 50.39
CA PRO A 357 -13.61 8.74 49.95
C PRO A 357 -15.12 8.68 50.24
N SER A 358 -15.90 8.47 49.18
CA SER A 358 -17.35 8.22 49.31
C SER A 358 -17.68 6.77 48.99
N THR A 359 -18.71 6.22 49.69
CA THR A 359 -19.14 4.83 49.47
C THR A 359 -19.88 4.60 48.16
N VAL A 360 -20.45 5.64 47.56
CA VAL A 360 -21.35 5.53 46.42
C VAL A 360 -20.74 5.95 45.11
N GLY A 361 -19.53 6.57 45.11
CA GLY A 361 -18.92 7.17 43.94
C GLY A 361 -18.53 6.13 42.84
N SER A 362 -19.19 6.21 41.70
CA SER A 362 -18.66 5.60 40.48
C SER A 362 -17.57 6.49 39.89
N THR A 363 -16.47 5.90 39.42
CA THR A 363 -15.43 6.64 38.69
C THR A 363 -15.99 7.15 37.37
N GLY A 364 -16.06 8.48 37.24
CA GLY A 364 -16.54 9.15 36.02
C GLY A 364 -15.55 9.02 34.85
N LEU A 365 -14.27 8.80 35.17
CA LEU A 365 -13.18 8.68 34.19
C LEU A 365 -13.42 7.54 33.18
N TYR A 366 -14.09 6.46 33.58
CA TYR A 366 -14.42 5.37 32.65
C TYR A 366 -15.29 5.85 31.48
N PHE A 367 -16.23 6.75 31.74
CA PHE A 367 -17.16 7.23 30.72
C PHE A 367 -16.60 8.43 29.95
N SER A 368 -15.83 9.32 30.60
CA SER A 368 -15.16 10.43 29.91
C SER A 368 -14.12 9.96 28.91
N SER A 369 -13.48 8.81 29.15
CA SER A 369 -12.56 8.18 28.22
C SER A 369 -13.19 7.77 26.90
N VAL A 370 -14.50 7.44 26.87
CA VAL A 370 -15.23 7.14 25.63
C VAL A 370 -15.22 8.32 24.67
N LEU A 371 -15.44 9.54 25.20
CA LEU A 371 -15.35 10.77 24.39
C LEU A 371 -13.94 10.93 23.79
N PHE A 372 -12.92 10.69 24.58
CA PHE A 372 -11.53 10.74 24.11
C PHE A 372 -11.26 9.66 23.06
N GLY A 373 -11.68 8.41 23.30
CA GLY A 373 -11.58 7.30 22.36
C GLY A 373 -12.27 7.59 21.03
N LEU A 374 -13.47 8.19 21.06
CA LEU A 374 -14.20 8.59 19.86
C LEU A 374 -13.44 9.66 19.07
N VAL A 375 -12.91 10.68 19.74
CA VAL A 375 -12.08 11.72 19.11
C VAL A 375 -10.80 11.11 18.50
N THR A 376 -10.15 10.19 19.22
CA THR A 376 -8.99 9.44 18.74
C THR A 376 -9.34 8.66 17.48
N GLY A 377 -10.43 7.92 17.49
CA GLY A 377 -10.91 7.14 16.34
C GLY A 377 -11.19 8.01 15.11
N VAL A 378 -11.87 9.13 15.29
CA VAL A 378 -12.13 10.10 14.21
C VAL A 378 -10.83 10.68 13.64
N ILE A 379 -9.88 11.07 14.50
CA ILE A 379 -8.58 11.63 14.07
C ILE A 379 -7.78 10.58 13.30
N VAL A 380 -7.71 9.36 13.82
CA VAL A 380 -7.02 8.23 13.18
C VAL A 380 -7.63 7.95 11.80
N LEU A 381 -8.96 7.86 11.72
CA LEU A 381 -9.67 7.59 10.47
C LEU A 381 -9.48 8.72 9.44
N THR A 382 -9.60 9.98 9.87
CA THR A 382 -9.44 11.14 8.97
C THR A 382 -7.99 11.24 8.44
N ARG A 383 -7.00 10.99 9.29
CA ARG A 383 -5.59 10.92 8.87
C ARG A 383 -5.33 9.79 7.89
N PHE A 384 -5.90 8.62 8.16
CA PHE A 384 -5.76 7.47 7.26
C PHE A 384 -6.38 7.77 5.88
N ARG A 385 -7.59 8.33 5.85
CA ARG A 385 -8.24 8.76 4.60
C ARG A 385 -7.40 9.78 3.83
N ALA A 386 -6.85 10.77 4.53
CA ALA A 386 -5.99 11.78 3.91
C ALA A 386 -4.68 11.17 3.36
N ALA A 387 -4.07 10.22 4.07
CA ALA A 387 -2.88 9.52 3.61
C ALA A 387 -3.18 8.63 2.40
N SER A 388 -4.27 7.86 2.45
CA SER A 388 -4.72 7.01 1.34
C SER A 388 -5.07 7.83 0.09
N GLY A 389 -5.74 8.97 0.26
CA GLY A 389 -6.06 9.89 -0.83
C GLY A 389 -4.80 10.42 -1.54
N LYS A 390 -3.76 10.78 -0.79
CA LYS A 390 -2.47 11.19 -1.37
C LYS A 390 -1.79 10.07 -2.17
N VAL A 391 -1.88 8.82 -1.70
CA VAL A 391 -1.33 7.66 -2.44
C VAL A 391 -2.06 7.46 -3.76
N VAL A 392 -3.39 7.55 -3.77
CA VAL A 392 -4.20 7.45 -4.99
C VAL A 392 -3.86 8.58 -5.96
N GLU A 393 -3.74 9.83 -5.49
CA GLU A 393 -3.36 10.97 -6.31
C GLU A 393 -1.94 10.82 -6.89
N LEU A 394 -0.99 10.34 -6.08
CA LEU A 394 0.38 10.08 -6.50
C LEU A 394 0.44 8.99 -7.58
N ASN A 395 -0.29 7.89 -7.40
CA ASN A 395 -0.37 6.82 -8.39
C ASN A 395 -0.98 7.33 -9.71
N ALA A 396 -2.08 8.08 -9.65
CA ALA A 396 -2.68 8.68 -10.84
C ALA A 396 -1.74 9.67 -11.54
N SER A 397 -0.93 10.42 -10.80
CA SER A 397 0.09 11.32 -11.36
C SER A 397 1.24 10.55 -11.99
N LEU A 398 1.65 9.44 -11.39
CA LEU A 398 2.69 8.55 -11.90
C LEU A 398 2.25 7.88 -13.20
N GLU A 399 1.03 7.35 -13.25
CA GLU A 399 0.46 6.75 -14.46
C GLU A 399 0.43 7.75 -15.63
N ARG A 400 0.01 9.00 -15.36
CA ARG A 400 0.04 10.07 -16.38
C ARG A 400 1.45 10.35 -16.87
N ARG A 401 2.46 10.40 -15.97
CA ARG A 401 3.85 10.63 -16.34
C ARG A 401 4.42 9.46 -17.16
N VAL A 402 4.09 8.22 -16.79
CA VAL A 402 4.48 7.03 -17.54
C VAL A 402 3.90 7.09 -18.95
N ALA A 403 2.58 7.29 -19.09
CA ALA A 403 1.92 7.39 -20.39
C ALA A 403 2.50 8.55 -21.25
N GLN A 404 2.84 9.68 -20.63
CA GLN A 404 3.47 10.80 -21.32
C GLN A 404 4.87 10.42 -21.83
N LYS A 405 5.68 9.72 -20.99
CA LYS A 405 7.02 9.28 -21.38
C LYS A 405 6.99 8.21 -22.47
N GLU A 406 6.04 7.30 -22.41
CA GLU A 406 5.82 6.30 -23.47
C GLU A 406 5.47 6.98 -24.81
N ALA A 407 4.59 7.99 -24.79
CA ALA A 407 4.24 8.75 -25.99
C ALA A 407 5.44 9.57 -26.53
N GLU A 408 6.26 10.18 -25.68
CA GLU A 408 7.49 10.87 -26.08
C GLU A 408 8.49 9.90 -26.72
N LEU A 409 8.66 8.73 -26.09
CA LEU A 409 9.56 7.68 -26.56
C LEU A 409 9.11 7.15 -27.93
N ALA A 410 7.82 6.86 -28.10
CA ALA A 410 7.25 6.42 -29.37
C ALA A 410 7.50 7.43 -30.50
N ARG A 411 7.29 8.73 -30.23
CA ARG A 411 7.59 9.81 -31.21
C ARG A 411 9.09 9.88 -31.55
N SER A 412 9.95 9.69 -30.55
CA SER A 412 11.40 9.66 -30.77
C SER A 412 11.82 8.49 -31.66
N TYR A 413 11.26 7.29 -31.43
CA TYR A 413 11.51 6.11 -32.27
C TYR A 413 11.05 6.33 -33.71
N GLN A 414 9.86 6.87 -33.93
CA GLN A 414 9.36 7.19 -35.26
C GLN A 414 10.29 8.18 -36.00
N ARG A 415 10.79 9.18 -35.28
CA ARG A 415 11.72 10.17 -35.85
C ARG A 415 13.07 9.55 -36.22
N LEU A 416 13.60 8.68 -35.36
CA LEU A 416 14.85 7.94 -35.64
C LEU A 416 14.69 7.03 -36.85
N GLU A 417 13.57 6.31 -36.97
CA GLU A 417 13.28 5.45 -38.10
C GLU A 417 13.21 6.26 -39.43
N GLN A 418 12.55 7.43 -39.38
CA GLN A 418 12.48 8.30 -40.55
C GLN A 418 13.88 8.77 -40.98
N ILE A 419 14.69 9.23 -40.03
CA ILE A 419 16.09 9.66 -40.31
C ILE A 419 16.91 8.50 -40.89
N ALA A 420 16.79 7.31 -40.32
CA ALA A 420 17.51 6.12 -40.82
C ALA A 420 17.09 5.78 -42.26
N ARG A 421 15.81 5.86 -42.59
CA ARG A 421 15.31 5.66 -43.97
C ARG A 421 15.86 6.71 -44.94
N GLU A 422 15.89 7.98 -44.55
CA GLU A 422 16.42 9.07 -45.36
C GLU A 422 17.94 8.92 -45.58
N GLN A 423 18.68 8.54 -44.54
CA GLN A 423 20.10 8.25 -44.65
C GLN A 423 20.41 7.07 -45.59
N ALA A 424 19.61 5.98 -45.46
CA ALA A 424 19.77 4.81 -46.35
C ALA A 424 19.54 5.20 -47.82
N ARG A 425 18.51 6.00 -48.12
CA ARG A 425 18.23 6.50 -49.47
C ARG A 425 19.34 7.42 -49.99
N SER A 426 19.85 8.30 -49.15
CA SER A 426 20.96 9.20 -49.51
C SER A 426 22.24 8.43 -49.79
N SER A 427 22.56 7.45 -48.97
CA SER A 427 23.73 6.58 -49.15
C SER A 427 23.66 5.79 -50.45
N GLU A 428 22.50 5.19 -50.75
CA GLU A 428 22.29 4.46 -52.00
C GLU A 428 22.42 5.37 -53.22
N ARG A 429 21.83 6.57 -53.18
CA ARG A 429 22.01 7.56 -54.26
C ARG A 429 23.48 7.95 -54.48
N SER A 430 24.24 8.16 -53.38
CA SER A 430 25.67 8.49 -53.48
C SER A 430 26.47 7.35 -54.08
N ARG A 431 26.16 6.09 -53.73
CA ARG A 431 26.79 4.90 -54.27
C ARG A 431 26.58 4.80 -55.80
N ILE A 432 25.33 4.99 -56.22
CA ILE A 432 24.97 4.95 -57.66
C ILE A 432 25.72 6.04 -58.46
N LEU A 433 25.76 7.26 -57.92
CA LEU A 433 26.50 8.35 -58.54
C LEU A 433 28.00 8.06 -58.66
N SER A 434 28.59 7.41 -57.63
CA SER A 434 30.01 7.01 -57.69
C SER A 434 30.26 5.95 -58.76
N ASP A 435 29.41 4.91 -58.81
CA ASP A 435 29.52 3.84 -59.81
C ASP A 435 29.39 4.40 -61.25
N MET A 436 28.47 5.37 -61.44
CA MET A 436 28.33 6.05 -62.73
C MET A 436 29.54 6.90 -63.10
N HIS A 437 30.11 7.65 -62.13
CA HIS A 437 31.29 8.50 -62.35
C HIS A 437 32.52 7.66 -62.74
N ASP A 438 32.72 6.53 -62.12
CA ASP A 438 33.88 5.68 -62.36
C ASP A 438 33.79 4.95 -63.71
N GLY A 439 32.62 4.50 -64.12
CA GLY A 439 32.39 3.90 -65.44
C GLY A 439 32.54 4.91 -66.56
N VAL A 440 31.69 5.91 -66.57
CA VAL A 440 31.64 6.93 -67.65
C VAL A 440 32.91 7.77 -67.66
N GLY A 441 33.40 8.17 -66.48
CA GLY A 441 34.64 8.95 -66.35
C GLY A 441 35.88 8.24 -66.96
N SER A 442 35.97 6.93 -66.81
CA SER A 442 37.05 6.11 -67.40
C SER A 442 37.00 6.12 -68.92
N HIS A 443 35.83 5.93 -69.49
CA HIS A 443 35.67 5.89 -70.97
C HIS A 443 35.89 7.26 -71.60
N ILE A 444 35.35 8.32 -71.03
CA ILE A 444 35.58 9.70 -71.51
C ILE A 444 37.05 10.03 -71.39
N SER A 445 37.75 9.69 -70.31
CA SER A 445 39.18 9.89 -70.14
C SER A 445 40.01 9.12 -71.18
N THR A 446 39.52 7.95 -71.55
CA THR A 446 40.14 7.12 -72.59
C THR A 446 39.97 7.78 -73.99
N ALA A 447 38.77 8.23 -74.31
CA ALA A 447 38.48 8.94 -75.54
C ALA A 447 39.34 10.24 -75.69
N ILE A 448 39.40 11.03 -74.57
CA ILE A 448 40.21 12.24 -74.53
C ILE A 448 41.73 11.90 -74.77
N ARG A 449 42.22 10.84 -74.14
CA ARG A 449 43.59 10.39 -74.28
C ARG A 449 43.91 9.90 -75.70
N GLN A 450 42.95 9.19 -76.34
CA GLN A 450 43.06 8.79 -77.75
C GLN A 450 43.13 9.98 -78.67
N LEU A 451 42.33 11.01 -78.48
CA LEU A 451 42.41 12.26 -79.23
C LEU A 451 43.69 13.00 -79.03
N LEU A 452 44.22 13.13 -77.79
CA LEU A 452 45.42 13.85 -77.47
C LEU A 452 46.69 13.15 -77.97
N THR A 453 46.67 11.84 -78.13
CA THR A 453 47.83 11.05 -78.57
C THR A 453 47.92 10.99 -80.10
N GLY A 454 46.92 11.40 -80.85
CA GLY A 454 46.90 11.40 -82.32
C GLY A 454 47.00 10.01 -82.94
N ARG A 455 46.84 8.95 -82.17
CA ARG A 455 46.98 7.54 -82.57
C ARG A 455 45.73 6.82 -82.98
N ALA A 456 44.58 7.44 -82.68
CA ALA A 456 43.28 6.87 -83.01
C ALA A 456 42.63 7.69 -84.13
N SER A 457 41.89 7.04 -85.01
CA SER A 457 41.09 7.72 -86.01
C SER A 457 39.83 8.34 -85.39
N ASP A 458 39.22 9.35 -86.00
CA ASP A 458 38.00 9.98 -85.56
C ASP A 458 36.86 8.95 -85.39
N ALA A 459 36.85 7.88 -86.17
CA ALA A 459 35.89 6.80 -86.08
C ALA A 459 36.07 5.99 -84.81
N GLU A 460 37.33 5.72 -84.34
CA GLU A 460 37.57 4.97 -83.07
C GLU A 460 37.21 5.79 -81.84
N VAL A 461 37.47 7.11 -81.88
CA VAL A 461 37.08 8.01 -80.79
C VAL A 461 35.56 8.12 -80.70
N LEU A 462 34.92 8.25 -81.86
CA LEU A 462 33.44 8.29 -81.93
C LEU A 462 32.81 6.98 -81.40
N GLN A 463 33.49 5.87 -81.71
CA GLN A 463 33.06 4.56 -81.20
C GLN A 463 33.20 4.49 -79.65
N THR A 464 34.29 4.89 -79.06
CA THR A 464 34.50 4.94 -77.61
C THR A 464 33.49 5.82 -76.89
N LEU A 465 33.18 6.97 -77.48
CA LEU A 465 32.14 7.88 -76.93
C LEU A 465 30.70 7.28 -77.02
N ARG A 466 30.43 6.57 -78.11
CA ARG A 466 29.12 5.86 -78.23
C ARG A 466 28.99 4.76 -77.21
N GLU A 467 30.03 3.97 -77.02
CA GLU A 467 30.09 2.93 -75.98
C GLU A 467 29.90 3.51 -74.57
N SER A 468 30.57 4.64 -74.28
CA SER A 468 30.37 5.38 -73.01
C SER A 468 28.92 5.83 -72.82
N LEU A 469 28.31 6.35 -73.86
CA LEU A 469 26.93 6.78 -73.81
C LEU A 469 25.96 5.61 -73.61
N ASP A 470 26.24 4.49 -74.26
CA ASP A 470 25.41 3.30 -74.12
C ASP A 470 25.58 2.67 -72.72
N GLU A 471 26.78 2.63 -72.15
CA GLU A 471 27.02 2.20 -70.78
C GLU A 471 26.33 3.09 -69.74
N LEU A 472 26.36 4.42 -69.95
CA LEU A 472 25.63 5.37 -69.10
C LEU A 472 24.12 5.11 -69.14
N LYS A 473 23.55 4.94 -70.34
CA LYS A 473 22.11 4.62 -70.51
C LYS A 473 21.78 3.27 -69.82
N LEU A 474 22.60 2.25 -69.99
CA LEU A 474 22.39 0.98 -69.34
C LEU A 474 22.48 1.08 -67.82
N SER A 475 23.36 1.90 -67.28
CA SER A 475 23.49 2.14 -65.86
C SER A 475 22.26 2.85 -65.29
N VAL A 476 21.72 3.84 -65.98
CA VAL A 476 20.46 4.53 -65.59
C VAL A 476 19.26 3.57 -65.60
N ASP A 477 19.14 2.80 -66.68
CA ASP A 477 18.00 1.87 -66.84
C ASP A 477 18.04 0.69 -65.85
N SER A 478 19.24 0.31 -65.39
CA SER A 478 19.41 -0.75 -64.36
C SER A 478 18.84 -0.35 -63.00
N MET A 479 18.56 0.96 -62.79
CA MET A 479 17.98 1.46 -61.54
C MET A 479 16.53 1.05 -61.34
N ASP A 480 15.78 0.84 -62.42
CA ASP A 480 14.35 0.52 -62.38
C ASP A 480 14.06 -0.98 -62.55
N LEU A 481 15.10 -1.79 -62.74
CA LEU A 481 14.94 -3.25 -62.87
C LEU A 481 14.70 -3.91 -61.48
N PRO A 482 13.64 -4.72 -61.36
CA PRO A 482 13.44 -5.47 -60.12
C PRO A 482 14.58 -6.44 -59.89
N PRO A 483 15.16 -6.54 -58.66
CA PRO A 483 16.20 -7.50 -58.35
C PRO A 483 15.75 -8.93 -58.67
N GLY A 484 16.61 -9.70 -59.31
CA GLY A 484 16.38 -11.09 -59.64
C GLY A 484 15.53 -11.36 -60.88
N ASP A 485 14.87 -10.35 -61.46
CA ASP A 485 14.01 -10.53 -62.66
C ASP A 485 14.80 -10.52 -63.95
N ILE A 486 15.38 -11.66 -64.31
CA ILE A 486 16.14 -11.89 -65.53
C ILE A 486 15.25 -11.70 -66.77
N THR A 487 13.98 -12.10 -66.71
CA THR A 487 13.04 -11.97 -67.82
C THR A 487 12.83 -10.50 -68.19
N ALA A 488 12.62 -9.63 -67.19
CA ALA A 488 12.51 -8.18 -67.42
C ALA A 488 13.81 -7.58 -67.98
N LEU A 489 14.97 -8.02 -67.53
CA LEU A 489 16.27 -7.58 -68.04
C LEU A 489 16.45 -7.95 -69.52
N LEU A 490 16.17 -9.21 -69.90
CA LEU A 490 16.29 -9.66 -71.29
C LEU A 490 15.30 -8.95 -72.19
N ALA A 491 14.02 -8.73 -71.76
CA ALA A 491 13.03 -7.96 -72.50
C ALA A 491 13.48 -6.52 -72.76
N ASN A 492 14.10 -5.86 -71.76
CA ASN A 492 14.64 -4.51 -71.88
C ASN A 492 15.82 -4.49 -72.91
N LEU A 493 16.72 -5.45 -72.87
CA LEU A 493 17.82 -5.58 -73.79
C LEU A 493 17.30 -5.85 -75.23
N ARG A 494 16.29 -6.70 -75.42
CA ARG A 494 15.66 -6.95 -76.71
C ARG A 494 15.12 -5.68 -77.31
N TYR A 495 14.28 -4.96 -76.54
CA TYR A 495 13.66 -3.70 -77.01
C TYR A 495 14.69 -2.69 -77.57
N ARG A 496 15.88 -2.64 -76.97
CA ARG A 496 16.93 -1.70 -77.37
C ARG A 496 17.80 -2.17 -78.49
N LEU A 497 18.13 -3.45 -78.54
CA LEU A 497 19.15 -4.00 -79.46
C LEU A 497 18.56 -4.55 -80.75
N GLU A 498 17.28 -4.96 -80.77
CA GLU A 498 16.66 -5.48 -81.96
C GLU A 498 16.67 -4.49 -83.15
N PRO A 499 16.38 -3.21 -83.00
CA PRO A 499 16.51 -2.24 -84.10
C PRO A 499 17.95 -2.09 -84.64
N ARG A 500 18.92 -2.26 -83.73
CA ARG A 500 20.36 -2.17 -84.11
C ARG A 500 20.85 -3.42 -84.84
N LEU A 501 20.40 -4.59 -84.41
CA LEU A 501 20.68 -5.85 -85.08
C LEU A 501 20.08 -5.86 -86.49
N GLN A 502 18.85 -5.37 -86.61
CA GLN A 502 18.19 -5.23 -87.93
C GLN A 502 18.95 -4.28 -88.83
N ALA A 503 19.48 -3.14 -88.29
CA ALA A 503 20.29 -2.20 -89.05
C ALA A 503 21.64 -2.78 -89.52
N CYS A 504 22.17 -3.77 -88.78
CA CYS A 504 23.37 -4.55 -89.13
C CYS A 504 23.08 -5.75 -90.06
N GLY A 505 21.80 -6.01 -90.39
CA GLY A 505 21.41 -7.13 -91.21
C GLY A 505 21.40 -8.47 -90.47
N ILE A 506 21.31 -8.43 -89.13
CA ILE A 506 21.31 -9.65 -88.29
C ILE A 506 19.87 -9.94 -87.83
N GLU A 507 19.38 -11.16 -88.11
CA GLU A 507 18.10 -11.65 -87.65
C GLU A 507 18.17 -12.11 -86.20
N LEU A 508 17.28 -11.56 -85.35
CA LEU A 508 17.22 -11.96 -83.95
C LEU A 508 16.22 -13.15 -83.74
N VAL A 509 16.72 -14.30 -83.35
CA VAL A 509 15.91 -15.45 -82.92
C VAL A 509 15.80 -15.43 -81.43
N TRP A 510 14.57 -15.29 -80.94
CA TRP A 510 14.27 -15.15 -79.51
C TRP A 510 13.73 -16.44 -78.95
N ALA A 511 14.49 -17.18 -78.10
CA ALA A 511 14.12 -18.44 -77.47
C ALA A 511 14.25 -18.30 -75.96
N VAL A 512 13.52 -17.35 -75.38
CA VAL A 512 13.56 -17.05 -73.91
C VAL A 512 12.30 -17.57 -73.28
N ASP A 513 12.43 -18.49 -72.34
CA ASP A 513 11.37 -18.95 -71.47
C ASP A 513 11.11 -17.94 -70.35
N ALA A 514 9.91 -18.02 -69.74
CA ALA A 514 9.62 -17.24 -68.55
C ALA A 514 10.45 -17.81 -67.37
N LEU A 515 11.35 -17.02 -66.82
CA LEU A 515 12.20 -17.42 -65.70
C LEU A 515 11.60 -16.92 -64.40
N GLU A 516 11.65 -17.74 -63.35
CA GLU A 516 11.29 -17.28 -62.01
C GLU A 516 12.35 -16.30 -61.47
N PRO A 517 11.94 -15.21 -60.75
CA PRO A 517 12.88 -14.29 -60.17
C PRO A 517 13.84 -14.96 -59.20
N MET A 518 15.13 -14.75 -59.35
CA MET A 518 16.19 -15.36 -58.54
C MET A 518 16.51 -14.48 -57.33
N ALA A 519 16.17 -14.91 -56.11
CA ALA A 519 16.38 -14.17 -54.88
C ALA A 519 17.86 -13.85 -54.55
N GLY A 520 18.80 -14.60 -55.12
CA GLY A 520 20.24 -14.38 -54.95
C GLY A 520 20.87 -13.29 -55.85
N LEU A 521 20.12 -12.75 -56.82
CA LEU A 521 20.61 -11.70 -57.70
C LEU A 521 20.15 -10.33 -57.24
N ASP A 522 20.98 -9.64 -56.49
CA ASP A 522 20.76 -8.25 -56.10
C ASP A 522 20.87 -7.28 -57.30
N ALA A 523 20.57 -6.00 -57.06
CA ALA A 523 20.65 -4.97 -58.09
C ALA A 523 22.07 -4.83 -58.68
N GLY A 524 23.13 -5.15 -57.91
CA GLY A 524 24.51 -5.17 -58.36
C GLY A 524 24.77 -6.32 -59.33
N ALA A 525 24.34 -7.53 -58.98
CA ALA A 525 24.46 -8.72 -59.81
C ALA A 525 23.66 -8.60 -61.12
N MET A 526 22.46 -8.03 -61.05
CA MET A 526 21.65 -7.76 -62.24
C MET A 526 22.35 -6.80 -63.22
N ARG A 527 23.02 -5.76 -62.71
CA ARG A 527 23.83 -4.85 -63.55
C ARG A 527 24.99 -5.59 -64.18
N GLN A 528 25.71 -6.43 -63.47
CA GLN A 528 26.84 -7.20 -64.03
C GLN A 528 26.35 -8.13 -65.15
N LEU A 529 25.22 -8.79 -64.95
CA LEU A 529 24.58 -9.64 -65.93
C LEU A 529 24.20 -8.85 -67.19
N GLN A 530 23.60 -7.65 -67.00
CA GLN A 530 23.22 -6.76 -68.10
C GLN A 530 24.42 -6.34 -68.94
N PHE A 531 25.55 -5.98 -68.28
CA PHE A 531 26.78 -5.61 -69.00
C PHE A 531 27.38 -6.81 -69.78
N MET A 532 27.38 -8.01 -69.20
CA MET A 532 27.87 -9.20 -69.91
C MET A 532 27.06 -9.54 -71.16
N LEU A 533 25.72 -9.47 -71.05
CA LEU A 533 24.83 -9.70 -72.18
C LEU A 533 24.99 -8.62 -73.27
N PHE A 534 25.09 -7.35 -72.85
CA PHE A 534 25.29 -6.25 -73.78
C PHE A 534 26.65 -6.39 -74.52
N GLU A 535 27.73 -6.73 -73.82
CA GLU A 535 29.05 -6.97 -74.43
C GLU A 535 29.03 -8.16 -75.37
N ALA A 536 28.37 -9.25 -75.00
CA ALA A 536 28.21 -10.42 -75.86
C ALA A 536 27.52 -10.09 -77.21
N ILE A 537 26.39 -9.37 -77.11
CA ILE A 537 25.61 -8.95 -78.29
C ILE A 537 26.38 -7.90 -79.13
N SER A 538 27.11 -7.00 -78.49
CA SER A 538 27.95 -6.02 -79.13
C SER A 538 29.11 -6.66 -79.94
N ASN A 539 29.71 -7.69 -79.35
CA ASN A 539 30.74 -8.48 -80.02
C ASN A 539 30.22 -9.16 -81.30
N VAL A 540 28.97 -9.67 -81.28
CA VAL A 540 28.34 -10.21 -82.49
C VAL A 540 28.14 -9.15 -83.54
N MET A 541 27.61 -7.96 -83.20
CA MET A 541 27.38 -6.88 -84.14
C MET A 541 28.65 -6.33 -84.77
N GLN A 542 29.78 -6.27 -84.01
CA GLN A 542 31.01 -5.65 -84.44
C GLN A 542 31.99 -6.63 -85.08
N HIS A 543 32.00 -7.92 -84.70
CA HIS A 543 33.08 -8.78 -85.03
C HIS A 543 32.72 -10.11 -85.70
N ALA A 544 31.42 -10.61 -85.49
CA ALA A 544 31.07 -11.97 -85.90
C ALA A 544 30.77 -12.09 -87.38
N GLN A 545 30.39 -11.02 -88.08
CA GLN A 545 29.84 -11.06 -89.46
C GLN A 545 28.69 -12.06 -89.59
N ALA A 546 27.87 -12.22 -88.51
CA ALA A 546 26.77 -13.15 -88.39
C ALA A 546 25.54 -12.60 -89.14
N SER A 547 24.78 -13.46 -89.72
CA SER A 547 23.45 -13.14 -90.28
C SER A 547 22.29 -13.45 -89.30
N GLN A 548 22.56 -14.24 -88.23
CA GLN A 548 21.61 -14.62 -87.22
C GLN A 548 22.23 -14.61 -85.82
N LEU A 549 21.50 -14.03 -84.88
CA LEU A 549 21.79 -14.07 -83.44
C LEU A 549 20.61 -14.72 -82.72
N ARG A 550 20.87 -15.73 -81.92
CA ARG A 550 19.87 -16.39 -81.07
C ARG A 550 20.19 -16.08 -79.62
N ILE A 551 19.16 -15.61 -78.91
CA ILE A 551 19.20 -15.45 -77.45
C ILE A 551 18.29 -16.52 -76.88
N GLU A 552 18.86 -17.31 -75.99
CA GLU A 552 18.20 -18.42 -75.30
C GLU A 552 18.21 -18.17 -73.80
N ALA A 553 17.12 -18.47 -73.10
CA ALA A 553 17.13 -18.47 -71.65
C ALA A 553 16.19 -19.54 -71.15
N GLN A 554 16.65 -20.40 -70.27
CA GLN A 554 15.91 -21.53 -69.72
C GLN A 554 16.09 -21.68 -68.22
N GLN A 555 15.02 -22.05 -67.54
CA GLN A 555 15.08 -22.42 -66.12
C GLN A 555 15.71 -23.81 -66.01
N THR A 556 16.70 -23.97 -65.14
CA THR A 556 17.31 -25.27 -64.86
C THR A 556 17.06 -25.68 -63.43
N ALA A 557 17.24 -26.96 -63.09
CA ALA A 557 17.06 -27.46 -61.72
C ALA A 557 18.01 -26.77 -60.71
N GLN A 558 19.07 -26.13 -61.16
CA GLN A 558 20.10 -25.47 -60.33
C GLN A 558 20.09 -23.96 -60.45
N GLY A 559 19.18 -23.36 -61.26
CA GLY A 559 19.15 -21.93 -61.49
C GLY A 559 18.69 -21.54 -62.88
N ALA A 560 19.33 -20.62 -63.57
CA ALA A 560 19.00 -20.21 -64.92
C ALA A 560 20.24 -20.33 -65.85
N CYS A 561 19.97 -20.70 -67.09
CA CYS A 561 21.00 -20.70 -68.15
C CYS A 561 20.59 -19.73 -69.25
N ILE A 562 21.50 -18.80 -69.58
CA ILE A 562 21.30 -17.79 -70.62
C ILE A 562 22.37 -18.02 -71.69
N GLY A 563 21.91 -18.12 -72.93
CA GLY A 563 22.79 -18.34 -74.08
C GLY A 563 22.69 -17.22 -75.12
N VAL A 564 23.81 -16.83 -75.64
CA VAL A 564 23.93 -15.92 -76.81
C VAL A 564 24.71 -16.72 -77.89
N VAL A 565 24.02 -17.03 -78.99
CA VAL A 565 24.55 -17.89 -80.05
C VAL A 565 24.48 -17.16 -81.40
N ASP A 566 25.57 -17.10 -82.13
CA ASP A 566 25.64 -16.51 -83.45
C ASP A 566 26.17 -17.53 -84.48
N ASN A 567 25.87 -17.29 -85.78
CA ASN A 567 26.29 -18.12 -86.92
C ASN A 567 27.48 -17.51 -87.70
N GLY A 568 28.27 -16.66 -87.06
CA GLY A 568 29.32 -15.90 -87.67
C GLY A 568 30.65 -16.69 -87.93
N GLY A 569 31.73 -15.97 -88.24
CA GLY A 569 32.98 -16.57 -88.63
C GLY A 569 33.75 -17.26 -87.54
N GLY A 570 33.31 -17.15 -86.24
CA GLY A 570 33.98 -17.70 -85.09
C GLY A 570 35.38 -17.09 -84.83
N PHE A 571 36.01 -17.54 -83.73
CA PHE A 571 37.35 -17.12 -83.32
C PHE A 571 37.99 -18.24 -82.52
N ASP A 572 39.36 -18.18 -82.50
CA ASP A 572 40.13 -19.14 -81.71
C ASP A 572 40.08 -18.77 -80.20
N VAL A 573 39.42 -19.65 -79.41
CA VAL A 573 39.27 -19.47 -77.97
C VAL A 573 40.62 -19.69 -77.23
N GLY A 574 41.61 -20.37 -77.85
CA GLY A 574 42.89 -20.69 -77.23
C GLY A 574 43.92 -19.51 -77.31
N GLN A 575 43.69 -18.50 -78.16
CA GLN A 575 44.53 -17.31 -78.19
C GLN A 575 44.21 -16.39 -76.99
N THR A 576 45.18 -15.55 -76.55
CA THR A 576 45.03 -14.63 -75.42
C THR A 576 43.68 -13.89 -75.48
N PRO A 577 42.81 -14.00 -74.46
CA PRO A 577 41.47 -13.42 -74.50
C PRO A 577 41.53 -11.91 -74.76
N ARG A 578 40.80 -11.43 -75.77
CA ARG A 578 40.59 -9.99 -76.01
C ARG A 578 39.94 -9.37 -74.79
N ARG A 579 40.21 -8.07 -74.55
CA ARG A 579 39.77 -7.33 -73.34
C ARG A 579 38.29 -7.56 -72.92
N GLY A 580 37.36 -7.59 -73.86
CA GLY A 580 35.94 -7.80 -73.59
C GLY A 580 35.62 -9.18 -73.03
N LEU A 581 36.23 -10.27 -73.57
CA LEU A 581 36.03 -11.62 -73.04
C LEU A 581 36.55 -11.78 -71.60
N ARG A 582 37.73 -11.19 -71.34
CA ARG A 582 38.27 -11.19 -69.95
C ARG A 582 37.41 -10.45 -68.98
N GLN A 583 36.87 -9.27 -69.33
CA GLN A 583 35.92 -8.52 -68.49
C GLN A 583 34.64 -9.28 -68.25
N MET A 584 34.10 -9.97 -69.24
CA MET A 584 32.93 -10.84 -69.06
C MET A 584 33.21 -11.97 -68.08
N GLN A 585 34.40 -12.62 -68.12
CA GLN A 585 34.80 -13.65 -67.17
C GLN A 585 34.92 -13.10 -65.73
N GLU A 586 35.56 -11.94 -65.55
CA GLU A 586 35.69 -11.26 -64.24
C GLU A 586 34.32 -10.90 -63.68
N ARG A 587 33.40 -10.38 -64.51
CA ARG A 587 32.03 -10.04 -64.11
C ARG A 587 31.21 -11.28 -63.78
N ALA A 588 31.36 -12.36 -64.54
CA ALA A 588 30.66 -13.63 -64.24
C ALA A 588 31.12 -14.20 -62.88
N GLN A 589 32.44 -14.18 -62.62
CA GLN A 589 32.97 -14.60 -61.31
C GLN A 589 32.45 -13.75 -60.16
N ALA A 590 32.33 -12.43 -60.36
CA ALA A 590 31.84 -11.50 -59.35
C ALA A 590 30.41 -11.78 -58.92
N ILE A 591 29.56 -12.33 -59.80
CA ILE A 591 28.18 -12.71 -59.50
C ILE A 591 27.96 -14.19 -59.27
N GLY A 592 29.05 -15.00 -59.19
CA GLY A 592 28.97 -16.43 -58.97
C GLY A 592 28.44 -17.21 -60.20
N ALA A 593 28.42 -16.60 -61.40
CA ALA A 593 28.00 -17.25 -62.63
C ALA A 593 29.14 -17.99 -63.30
N GLN A 594 28.84 -19.09 -63.96
CA GLN A 594 29.80 -19.80 -64.83
C GLN A 594 29.59 -19.35 -66.26
N LEU A 595 30.68 -18.84 -66.88
CA LEU A 595 30.71 -18.46 -68.29
C LEU A 595 31.43 -19.53 -69.12
N GLN A 596 30.71 -20.11 -70.09
CA GLN A 596 31.25 -21.06 -71.04
C GLN A 596 31.20 -20.46 -72.43
N ILE A 597 32.31 -20.56 -73.15
CA ILE A 597 32.43 -20.01 -74.50
C ILE A 597 32.91 -21.11 -75.42
N TYR A 598 32.15 -21.36 -76.46
CA TYR A 598 32.46 -22.28 -77.52
C TYR A 598 32.47 -21.49 -78.86
N SER A 599 33.46 -21.58 -79.68
CA SER A 599 33.51 -20.88 -80.95
C SER A 599 34.25 -21.74 -82.04
N GLN A 600 33.56 -21.85 -83.17
CA GLN A 600 34.06 -22.44 -84.40
C GLN A 600 33.44 -21.69 -85.59
N PRO A 601 34.05 -21.73 -86.81
CA PRO A 601 33.44 -21.14 -87.98
C PRO A 601 32.00 -21.62 -88.21
N GLY A 602 31.00 -20.70 -88.22
CA GLY A 602 29.59 -20.94 -88.36
C GLY A 602 28.81 -21.12 -87.06
N CYS A 603 29.46 -21.11 -85.87
CA CYS A 603 28.80 -21.19 -84.62
C CYS A 603 29.62 -20.66 -83.45
N THR A 604 29.25 -19.52 -82.85
CA THR A 604 29.79 -19.11 -81.56
C THR A 604 28.68 -19.13 -80.54
N SER A 605 28.90 -19.83 -79.41
CA SER A 605 27.97 -19.93 -78.33
C SER A 605 28.61 -19.46 -77.05
N LEU A 606 27.99 -18.51 -76.37
CA LEU A 606 28.33 -18.00 -75.06
C LEU A 606 27.19 -18.33 -74.12
N GLN A 607 27.47 -19.19 -73.11
CA GLN A 607 26.50 -19.62 -72.13
C GLN A 607 26.88 -19.12 -70.73
N MET A 608 25.93 -18.52 -70.07
CA MET A 608 26.02 -18.05 -68.68
C MET A 608 25.08 -18.91 -67.81
N VAL A 609 25.66 -19.68 -66.90
CA VAL A 609 24.95 -20.49 -65.93
C VAL A 609 24.94 -19.79 -64.59
N LEU A 610 23.73 -19.42 -64.15
CA LEU A 610 23.50 -18.75 -62.87
C LEU A 610 22.97 -19.80 -61.87
N SER A 611 23.64 -19.96 -60.72
CA SER A 611 23.21 -20.85 -59.65
C SER A 611 22.16 -20.21 -58.76
N ALA A 612 21.14 -20.98 -58.36
CA ALA A 612 20.11 -20.54 -57.40
C ALA A 612 20.69 -20.33 -55.99
N GLU A 613 21.81 -21.03 -55.65
CA GLU A 613 22.53 -20.85 -54.39
C GLU A 613 23.76 -19.95 -54.58
N VAL A 614 23.57 -18.66 -54.42
CA VAL A 614 24.71 -17.72 -54.32
C VAL A 614 25.22 -17.73 -52.87
N HIS A 615 26.26 -18.45 -52.61
CA HIS A 615 27.01 -18.31 -51.35
C HIS A 615 27.69 -16.93 -51.33
N HIS A 616 27.13 -15.99 -50.57
CA HIS A 616 27.81 -14.78 -50.17
C HIS A 616 29.08 -15.17 -49.39
N ARG A 617 30.22 -15.29 -50.06
CA ARG A 617 31.54 -15.13 -49.42
C ARG A 617 31.70 -13.64 -49.20
N LEU A 618 31.38 -13.15 -48.00
CA LEU A 618 31.85 -11.85 -47.52
C LEU A 618 33.39 -11.85 -47.51
N PRO A 619 34.03 -10.75 -47.91
CA PRO A 619 35.44 -10.57 -47.80
C PRO A 619 35.95 -10.44 -46.34
#